data_8e84537e9eef00d33836dfcf018662b1
#
_entry.id   8e84537e9eef00d33836dfcf018662b1
#
_cell.length_a   1.000
_cell.length_b   1.000
_cell.length_c   1.000
_cell.angle_alpha   90.00
_cell.angle_beta   90.00
_cell.angle_gamma   90.00
#
_symmetry.space_group_name_H-M   'P 1'
#
loop_
_entity.id
_entity.type
_entity.pdbx_description
1 polymer ?
#
loop_
_entity_poly.entity_id
_entity_poly.type
_entity_poly.pdbx_seq_one_letter_code
_entity_poly.pdbx_strand_id
1 'polypeptide(L)'
;MSRLRTLLEWSAIIIPLIIIGFLAYQFVFRGPAVPPSGLPDVTGGFYQSPFSPPQQYTKTKGDWQFTFTSSNSYTLAGRIVGRHEYPATLPDGIIPLDLAVVTGDLVTKDILSFFTFEMGYHTLKYSYDIPNGLGLTEEYIDEHISNNHLVFLNATLESEVIKAPEGSCVVIRGRLVDIRGKSPEKTYSLTTSTVRNDTYP
;
A
#
# COMPACT_ATOMS: atom_id res chain seq x y z
N MET A 1 34.09 21.35 42.63
CA MET A 1 34.34 20.78 41.27
C MET A 1 34.01 19.30 41.12
N SER A 2 33.85 18.49 42.17
CA SER A 2 33.59 17.04 42.08
C SER A 2 32.17 16.63 41.62
N ARG A 3 31.13 17.36 42.06
CA ARG A 3 29.72 16.98 41.77
C ARG A 3 29.31 17.16 40.31
N LEU A 4 29.91 18.12 39.60
CA LEU A 4 29.60 18.33 38.17
C LEU A 4 30.18 17.23 37.28
N ARG A 5 31.34 16.69 37.63
CA ARG A 5 31.99 15.59 36.92
C ARG A 5 31.19 14.29 37.03
N THR A 6 30.69 14.00 38.24
CA THR A 6 29.86 12.82 38.50
C THR A 6 28.53 12.89 37.73
N LEU A 7 27.89 14.06 37.63
CA LEU A 7 26.65 14.23 36.85
C LEU A 7 26.87 14.03 35.33
N LEU A 8 27.99 14.46 34.77
CA LEU A 8 28.36 14.26 33.38
C LEU A 8 28.66 12.77 33.08
N GLU A 9 29.32 12.09 34.00
CA GLU A 9 29.61 10.64 33.85
C GLU A 9 28.32 9.79 33.88
N TRP A 10 27.37 10.11 34.76
CA TRP A 10 26.08 9.41 34.82
C TRP A 10 25.19 9.73 33.62
N SER A 11 25.19 10.93 33.06
CA SER A 11 24.43 11.29 31.87
C SER A 11 24.91 10.55 30.63
N ALA A 12 26.21 10.28 30.52
CA ALA A 12 26.82 9.53 29.44
C ALA A 12 26.37 8.03 29.39
N ILE A 13 25.90 7.50 30.54
CA ILE A 13 25.41 6.13 30.66
C ILE A 13 23.88 6.07 30.58
N ILE A 14 23.19 6.97 31.25
CA ILE A 14 21.73 6.96 31.36
C ILE A 14 21.06 7.34 30.03
N ILE A 15 21.57 8.30 29.27
CA ILE A 15 21.00 8.71 28.00
C ILE A 15 21.01 7.56 26.95
N PRO A 16 22.15 6.85 26.73
CA PRO A 16 22.15 5.68 25.85
C PRO A 16 21.21 4.58 26.31
N LEU A 17 21.11 4.32 27.62
CA LEU A 17 20.18 3.29 28.14
C LEU A 17 18.70 3.66 27.91
N ILE A 18 18.34 4.94 28.03
CA ILE A 18 16.99 5.42 27.72
C ILE A 18 16.71 5.27 26.21
N ILE A 19 17.69 5.61 25.36
CA ILE A 19 17.55 5.48 23.90
C ILE A 19 17.41 4.01 23.50
N ILE A 20 18.25 3.13 24.06
CA ILE A 20 18.19 1.68 23.81
C ILE A 20 16.87 1.11 24.34
N GLY A 21 16.43 1.50 25.53
CA GLY A 21 15.14 1.10 26.09
C GLY A 21 13.96 1.59 25.24
N PHE A 22 14.02 2.81 24.72
CA PHE A 22 13.00 3.36 23.81
C PHE A 22 12.99 2.64 22.46
N LEU A 23 14.16 2.36 21.87
CA LEU A 23 14.27 1.58 20.64
C LEU A 23 13.81 0.14 20.85
N ALA A 24 14.20 -0.51 21.94
CA ALA A 24 13.72 -1.84 22.27
C ALA A 24 12.20 -1.87 22.50
N TYR A 25 11.65 -0.86 23.18
CA TYR A 25 10.20 -0.70 23.34
C TYR A 25 9.49 -0.56 21.99
N GLN A 26 10.02 0.25 21.07
CA GLN A 26 9.46 0.40 19.72
C GLN A 26 9.51 -0.93 18.93
N PHE A 27 10.56 -1.73 19.10
CA PHE A 27 10.71 -3.02 18.42
C PHE A 27 9.89 -4.15 19.05
N VAL A 28 9.80 -4.19 20.37
CA VAL A 28 9.16 -5.31 21.11
C VAL A 28 7.66 -5.08 21.31
N PHE A 29 7.23 -3.83 21.53
CA PHE A 29 5.84 -3.52 21.88
C PHE A 29 4.99 -2.95 20.74
N ARG A 30 5.57 -2.60 19.60
CA ARG A 30 4.80 -2.53 18.37
C ARG A 30 4.64 -3.94 17.83
N GLY A 31 3.83 -4.74 18.51
CA GLY A 31 3.34 -5.99 17.97
C GLY A 31 2.75 -5.78 16.57
N PRO A 32 2.55 -6.83 15.76
CA PRO A 32 1.84 -6.69 14.50
C PRO A 32 0.56 -5.93 14.81
N ALA A 33 0.30 -4.84 14.05
CA ALA A 33 -0.98 -4.17 14.17
C ALA A 33 -2.03 -5.24 13.86
N VAL A 34 -2.72 -5.70 14.91
CA VAL A 34 -3.83 -6.63 14.76
C VAL A 34 -4.82 -5.93 13.84
N PRO A 35 -5.25 -6.55 12.73
CA PRO A 35 -6.28 -5.97 11.90
C PRO A 35 -7.44 -5.56 12.81
N PRO A 36 -8.04 -4.36 12.62
CA PRO A 36 -9.17 -3.95 13.43
C PRO A 36 -10.24 -5.06 13.42
N SER A 37 -10.73 -5.45 14.59
CA SER A 37 -11.81 -6.42 14.70
C SER A 37 -13.01 -5.93 13.89
N GLY A 38 -13.47 -6.74 12.93
CA GLY A 38 -14.58 -6.38 12.04
C GLY A 38 -14.17 -6.10 10.58
N LEU A 39 -12.93 -6.37 10.20
CA LEU A 39 -12.56 -6.42 8.79
C LEU A 39 -13.32 -7.55 8.10
N PRO A 40 -13.80 -7.34 6.84
CA PRO A 40 -14.30 -8.44 6.05
C PRO A 40 -13.23 -9.54 5.98
N ASP A 41 -13.67 -10.79 6.08
CA ASP A 41 -12.78 -11.92 5.83
C ASP A 41 -12.31 -11.86 4.37
N VAL A 42 -11.04 -11.51 4.20
CA VAL A 42 -10.38 -11.46 2.90
C VAL A 42 -9.28 -12.52 2.82
N THR A 43 -9.50 -13.67 3.47
CA THR A 43 -8.59 -14.82 3.38
C THR A 43 -8.34 -15.25 1.94
N GLY A 44 -9.23 -14.93 1.02
CA GLY A 44 -9.03 -15.03 -0.43
C GLY A 44 -8.24 -13.86 -1.04
N GLY A 45 -7.57 -13.04 -0.25
CA GLY A 45 -6.74 -11.92 -0.70
C GLY A 45 -7.54 -10.66 -1.00
N PHE A 46 -8.56 -10.72 -1.80
CA PHE A 46 -9.42 -9.59 -2.15
C PHE A 46 -10.83 -10.06 -2.54
N TYR A 47 -11.76 -9.14 -2.49
CA TYR A 47 -13.11 -9.36 -2.96
C TYR A 47 -13.47 -8.36 -4.06
N GLN A 48 -13.96 -8.87 -5.18
CA GLN A 48 -14.54 -8.05 -6.25
C GLN A 48 -15.88 -8.60 -6.68
N SER A 49 -16.80 -7.72 -7.03
CA SER A 49 -18.14 -8.09 -7.48
C SER A 49 -18.53 -7.24 -8.68
N PRO A 50 -18.91 -7.88 -9.79
CA PRO A 50 -19.35 -7.14 -10.95
C PRO A 50 -20.70 -6.47 -10.70
N PHE A 51 -20.96 -5.36 -11.38
CA PHE A 51 -22.25 -4.70 -11.43
C PHE A 51 -22.58 -4.21 -12.84
N SER A 52 -23.86 -4.11 -13.13
CA SER A 52 -24.36 -3.66 -14.44
C SER A 52 -25.55 -2.71 -14.25
N PRO A 53 -25.66 -1.63 -15.03
CA PRO A 53 -24.72 -1.21 -16.08
C PRO A 53 -23.40 -0.65 -15.51
N PRO A 54 -22.34 -0.60 -16.32
CA PRO A 54 -21.10 0.08 -15.93
C PRO A 54 -21.36 1.55 -15.56
N GLN A 55 -20.66 2.05 -14.54
CA GLN A 55 -20.79 3.43 -14.12
C GLN A 55 -19.62 4.26 -14.66
N GLN A 56 -19.93 5.48 -15.06
CA GLN A 56 -18.94 6.42 -15.57
C GLN A 56 -18.89 7.68 -14.73
N TYR A 57 -17.69 8.18 -14.55
CA TYR A 57 -17.38 9.43 -13.87
C TYR A 57 -16.46 10.25 -14.75
N THR A 58 -16.60 11.57 -14.73
CA THR A 58 -15.70 12.47 -15.41
C THR A 58 -15.03 13.41 -14.42
N LYS A 59 -13.76 13.73 -14.66
CA LYS A 59 -13.00 14.73 -13.90
C LYS A 59 -12.17 15.56 -14.86
N THR A 60 -12.22 16.87 -14.73
CA THR A 60 -11.35 17.77 -15.47
C THR A 60 -10.20 18.21 -14.56
N LYS A 61 -8.97 18.18 -15.07
CA LYS A 61 -7.78 18.65 -14.37
C LYS A 61 -6.83 19.29 -15.38
N GLY A 62 -6.61 20.61 -15.28
CA GLY A 62 -5.93 21.38 -16.33
C GLY A 62 -6.68 21.25 -17.67
N ASP A 63 -5.94 21.02 -18.75
CA ASP A 63 -6.51 20.84 -20.10
C ASP A 63 -6.99 19.41 -20.37
N TRP A 64 -6.94 18.53 -19.37
CA TRP A 64 -7.33 17.15 -19.50
C TRP A 64 -8.76 16.91 -19.00
N GLN A 65 -9.52 16.17 -19.80
CA GLN A 65 -10.78 15.56 -19.40
C GLN A 65 -10.57 14.04 -19.25
N PHE A 66 -10.77 13.52 -18.04
CA PHE A 66 -10.67 12.10 -17.74
C PHE A 66 -12.06 11.50 -17.61
N THR A 67 -12.23 10.33 -18.19
CA THR A 67 -13.41 9.46 -18.01
C THR A 67 -12.96 8.17 -17.32
N PHE A 68 -13.59 7.86 -16.20
CA PHE A 68 -13.39 6.63 -15.42
C PHE A 68 -14.59 5.73 -15.67
N THR A 69 -14.36 4.53 -16.15
CA THR A 69 -15.43 3.53 -16.38
C THR A 69 -15.21 2.38 -15.41
N SER A 70 -16.22 2.03 -14.64
CA SER A 70 -16.17 0.94 -13.66
C SER A 70 -17.32 -0.02 -13.86
N SER A 71 -17.01 -1.33 -13.79
CA SER A 71 -17.97 -2.44 -13.79
C SER A 71 -17.82 -3.37 -12.58
N ASN A 72 -16.83 -3.14 -11.72
CA ASN A 72 -16.57 -3.98 -10.55
C ASN A 72 -16.37 -3.13 -9.30
N SER A 73 -17.01 -3.54 -8.19
CA SER A 73 -16.62 -3.13 -6.85
C SER A 73 -15.36 -3.87 -6.43
N TYR A 74 -14.59 -3.27 -5.53
CA TYR A 74 -13.33 -3.82 -5.05
C TYR A 74 -13.19 -3.59 -3.55
N THR A 75 -12.82 -4.65 -2.83
CA THR A 75 -12.46 -4.57 -1.41
C THR A 75 -11.20 -5.38 -1.19
N LEU A 76 -10.22 -4.75 -0.56
CA LEU A 76 -8.95 -5.35 -0.18
C LEU A 76 -8.69 -5.01 1.29
N ALA A 77 -8.37 -6.00 2.11
CA ALA A 77 -7.88 -5.77 3.46
C ALA A 77 -6.50 -6.41 3.60
N GLY A 78 -5.51 -5.65 4.05
CA GLY A 78 -4.14 -6.12 4.09
C GLY A 78 -3.20 -5.15 4.78
N ARG A 79 -1.91 -5.35 4.55
CA ARG A 79 -0.83 -4.52 5.08
C ARG A 79 -0.09 -3.82 3.94
N ILE A 80 0.14 -2.52 4.08
CA ILE A 80 0.98 -1.74 3.17
C ILE A 80 2.43 -2.19 3.34
N VAL A 81 3.06 -2.62 2.25
CA VAL A 81 4.47 -3.04 2.21
C VAL A 81 5.33 -2.14 1.33
N GLY A 82 4.71 -1.24 0.58
CA GLY A 82 5.41 -0.23 -0.21
C GLY A 82 4.43 0.84 -0.66
N ARG A 83 4.97 2.02 -0.95
CA ARG A 83 4.20 3.16 -1.45
C ARG A 83 5.04 4.01 -2.39
N HIS A 84 4.39 4.60 -3.38
CA HIS A 84 5.03 5.55 -4.28
C HIS A 84 4.07 6.70 -4.59
N GLU A 85 4.50 7.91 -4.28
CA GLU A 85 3.75 9.14 -4.56
C GLU A 85 4.20 9.74 -5.90
N TYR A 86 3.24 10.16 -6.71
CA TYR A 86 3.52 10.77 -8.01
C TYR A 86 3.35 12.28 -7.96
N PRO A 87 4.19 13.02 -8.69
CA PRO A 87 4.00 14.45 -8.83
C PRO A 87 2.67 14.74 -9.53
N ALA A 88 2.08 15.89 -9.22
CA ALA A 88 0.79 16.29 -9.78
C ALA A 88 0.82 16.61 -11.30
N THR A 89 1.90 16.27 -12.00
CA THR A 89 2.07 16.45 -13.43
C THR A 89 1.14 15.53 -14.22
N LEU A 90 0.41 16.09 -15.18
CA LEU A 90 -0.55 15.35 -16.00
C LEU A 90 0.14 14.72 -17.23
N PRO A 91 -0.39 13.55 -17.72
CA PRO A 91 -1.61 12.89 -17.30
C PRO A 91 -1.46 12.02 -16.04
N ASP A 92 -0.24 11.60 -15.69
CA ASP A 92 0.03 10.58 -14.65
C ASP A 92 -0.39 11.04 -13.25
N GLY A 93 -0.37 12.34 -12.98
CA GLY A 93 -0.86 12.90 -11.72
C GLY A 93 -2.36 12.71 -11.46
N ILE A 94 -3.09 11.98 -12.34
CA ILE A 94 -4.45 11.51 -12.05
C ILE A 94 -4.43 10.32 -11.08
N ILE A 95 -3.30 9.61 -11.00
CA ILE A 95 -2.99 8.54 -10.05
C ILE A 95 -1.92 9.07 -9.11
N PRO A 96 -2.26 9.75 -8.02
CA PRO A 96 -1.28 10.41 -7.16
C PRO A 96 -0.49 9.44 -6.27
N LEU A 97 -0.94 8.19 -6.12
CA LEU A 97 -0.37 7.23 -5.19
C LEU A 97 -0.54 5.79 -5.66
N ASP A 98 0.54 5.02 -5.58
CA ASP A 98 0.52 3.56 -5.63
C ASP A 98 0.75 3.00 -4.23
N LEU A 99 -0.01 1.96 -3.89
CA LEU A 99 0.16 1.19 -2.66
C LEU A 99 0.39 -0.28 -2.99
N ALA A 100 1.56 -0.79 -2.60
CA ALA A 100 1.79 -2.23 -2.53
C ALA A 100 1.17 -2.77 -1.24
N VAL A 101 0.27 -3.74 -1.38
CA VAL A 101 -0.47 -4.33 -0.25
C VAL A 101 -0.37 -5.84 -0.31
N VAL A 102 -0.03 -6.44 0.82
CA VAL A 102 -0.08 -7.90 1.02
C VAL A 102 -1.30 -8.29 1.82
N THR A 103 -1.82 -9.50 1.57
CA THR A 103 -3.04 -10.03 2.19
C THR A 103 -2.81 -11.46 2.71
N GLY A 104 -3.83 -12.09 3.27
CA GLY A 104 -3.75 -13.46 3.76
C GLY A 104 -2.64 -13.67 4.79
N ASP A 105 -1.96 -14.80 4.72
CA ASP A 105 -0.88 -15.14 5.63
C ASP A 105 0.34 -14.22 5.51
N LEU A 106 0.48 -13.54 4.37
CA LEU A 106 1.59 -12.61 4.14
C LEU A 106 1.53 -11.36 5.03
N VAL A 107 0.41 -11.06 5.70
CA VAL A 107 0.29 -9.87 6.56
C VAL A 107 1.11 -9.95 7.85
N THR A 108 1.61 -11.12 8.23
CA THR A 108 2.38 -11.30 9.46
C THR A 108 3.81 -10.79 9.29
N LYS A 109 4.36 -10.21 10.36
CA LYS A 109 5.74 -9.69 10.32
C LYS A 109 6.77 -10.79 10.11
N ASP A 110 6.51 -11.98 10.63
CA ASP A 110 7.44 -13.10 10.52
C ASP A 110 7.59 -13.53 9.06
N ILE A 111 6.48 -13.62 8.33
CA ILE A 111 6.51 -13.94 6.90
C ILE A 111 7.08 -12.79 6.08
N LEU A 112 6.68 -11.54 6.37
CA LEU A 112 7.19 -10.36 5.66
C LEU A 112 8.70 -10.16 5.80
N SER A 113 9.31 -10.70 6.86
CA SER A 113 10.76 -10.62 7.03
C SER A 113 11.57 -11.36 5.96
N PHE A 114 10.94 -12.28 5.23
CA PHE A 114 11.55 -12.99 4.11
C PHE A 114 11.41 -12.28 2.76
N PHE A 115 10.69 -11.16 2.71
CA PHE A 115 10.40 -10.43 1.48
C PHE A 115 11.17 -9.13 1.39
N THR A 116 11.50 -8.77 0.16
CA THR A 116 11.98 -7.43 -0.21
C THR A 116 11.05 -6.87 -1.26
N PHE A 117 10.56 -5.65 -1.06
CA PHE A 117 9.67 -4.94 -1.98
C PHE A 117 10.36 -3.70 -2.52
N GLU A 118 10.22 -3.44 -3.80
CA GLU A 118 10.75 -2.26 -4.49
C GLU A 118 9.64 -1.62 -5.32
N MET A 119 9.27 -0.38 -4.96
CA MET A 119 8.32 0.42 -5.72
C MET A 119 9.03 1.21 -6.81
N GLY A 120 8.62 1.01 -8.05
CA GLY A 120 9.05 1.78 -9.20
C GLY A 120 7.93 2.68 -9.74
N TYR A 121 8.13 3.23 -10.95
CA TYR A 121 7.12 4.03 -11.62
C TYR A 121 5.99 3.11 -12.13
N HIS A 122 4.83 3.14 -11.44
CA HIS A 122 3.68 2.27 -11.65
C HIS A 122 4.01 0.77 -11.64
N THR A 123 5.10 0.39 -10.96
CA THR A 123 5.54 -1.01 -10.88
C THR A 123 5.86 -1.39 -9.46
N LEU A 124 5.61 -2.65 -9.14
CA LEU A 124 6.05 -3.31 -7.91
C LEU A 124 6.93 -4.49 -8.30
N LYS A 125 8.14 -4.53 -7.76
CA LYS A 125 8.99 -5.71 -7.79
C LYS A 125 9.09 -6.28 -6.40
N TYR A 126 9.17 -7.59 -6.28
CA TYR A 126 9.44 -8.24 -5.01
C TYR A 126 10.31 -9.48 -5.22
N SER A 127 11.02 -9.84 -4.18
CA SER A 127 11.77 -11.07 -4.08
C SER A 127 11.62 -11.63 -2.68
N TYR A 128 11.81 -12.93 -2.53
CA TYR A 128 11.69 -13.59 -1.24
C TYR A 128 12.67 -14.75 -1.10
N ASP A 129 13.04 -15.03 0.15
CA ASP A 129 13.84 -16.20 0.55
C ASP A 129 13.11 -16.89 1.70
N ILE A 130 12.08 -17.67 1.35
CA ILE A 130 11.18 -18.31 2.30
C ILE A 130 11.73 -19.68 2.66
N PRO A 131 11.89 -20.00 3.97
CA PRO A 131 12.29 -21.33 4.41
C PRO A 131 11.33 -22.43 3.95
N ASN A 132 11.88 -23.54 3.53
CA ASN A 132 11.08 -24.71 3.19
C ASN A 132 10.22 -25.14 4.40
N GLY A 133 8.94 -25.41 4.15
CA GLY A 133 8.01 -25.90 5.17
C GLY A 133 6.97 -24.90 5.67
N LEU A 134 7.00 -23.64 5.23
CA LEU A 134 5.93 -22.66 5.53
C LEU A 134 4.65 -22.88 4.70
N GLY A 135 4.67 -23.78 3.70
CA GLY A 135 3.48 -24.11 2.92
C GLY A 135 3.02 -23.01 1.95
N LEU A 136 3.80 -21.95 1.78
CA LEU A 136 3.51 -20.88 0.83
C LEU A 136 3.99 -21.28 -0.56
N THR A 137 3.07 -21.35 -1.51
CA THR A 137 3.38 -21.59 -2.93
C THR A 137 3.62 -20.25 -3.65
N GLU A 138 4.34 -20.27 -4.76
CA GLU A 138 4.53 -19.10 -5.61
C GLU A 138 3.17 -18.51 -6.04
N GLU A 139 2.25 -19.35 -6.47
CA GLU A 139 0.88 -18.96 -6.85
C GLU A 139 0.16 -18.24 -5.69
N TYR A 140 0.25 -18.78 -4.45
CA TYR A 140 -0.32 -18.12 -3.28
C TYR A 140 0.29 -16.74 -3.05
N ILE A 141 1.61 -16.61 -3.19
CA ILE A 141 2.33 -15.36 -3.00
C ILE A 141 1.86 -14.33 -4.03
N ASP A 142 1.81 -14.69 -5.31
CA ASP A 142 1.39 -13.82 -6.40
C ASP A 142 -0.06 -13.34 -6.23
N GLU A 143 -0.95 -14.22 -5.78
CA GLU A 143 -2.34 -13.87 -5.52
C GLU A 143 -2.53 -12.94 -4.31
N HIS A 144 -1.56 -12.90 -3.38
CA HIS A 144 -1.67 -12.17 -2.14
C HIS A 144 -0.80 -10.90 -2.07
N ILE A 145 -0.16 -10.53 -3.17
CA ILE A 145 0.57 -9.27 -3.35
C ILE A 145 -0.12 -8.44 -4.44
N SER A 146 -0.32 -7.16 -4.22
CA SER A 146 -0.93 -6.27 -5.21
C SER A 146 -0.30 -4.89 -5.21
N ASN A 147 -0.15 -4.32 -6.41
CA ASN A 147 0.11 -2.90 -6.61
C ASN A 147 -1.20 -2.19 -6.95
N ASN A 148 -1.65 -1.31 -6.08
CA ASN A 148 -2.92 -0.61 -6.23
C ASN A 148 -2.67 0.83 -6.66
N HIS A 149 -2.99 1.16 -7.92
CA HIS A 149 -2.94 2.51 -8.47
C HIS A 149 -4.19 3.27 -8.04
N LEU A 150 -4.04 4.23 -7.13
CA LEU A 150 -5.18 4.89 -6.50
C LEU A 150 -5.57 6.17 -7.23
N VAL A 151 -6.85 6.27 -7.56
CA VAL A 151 -7.49 7.48 -8.06
C VAL A 151 -8.49 7.98 -7.03
N PHE A 152 -8.41 9.24 -6.67
CA PHE A 152 -9.30 9.84 -5.69
C PHE A 152 -10.27 10.82 -6.35
N LEU A 153 -11.56 10.63 -6.06
CA LEU A 153 -12.60 11.60 -6.43
C LEU A 153 -12.77 12.68 -5.35
N ASN A 154 -12.22 12.47 -4.16
CA ASN A 154 -12.34 13.35 -3.00
C ASN A 154 -10.94 13.70 -2.47
N ALA A 155 -10.61 14.98 -2.46
CA ALA A 155 -9.33 15.51 -2.01
C ALA A 155 -9.07 15.26 -0.50
N THR A 156 -10.12 15.21 0.33
CA THR A 156 -9.98 14.89 1.75
C THR A 156 -9.50 13.46 1.94
N LEU A 157 -10.14 12.50 1.25
CA LEU A 157 -9.73 11.10 1.26
C LEU A 157 -8.30 10.91 0.72
N GLU A 158 -7.96 11.60 -0.38
CA GLU A 158 -6.59 11.62 -0.92
C GLU A 158 -5.58 12.05 0.14
N SER A 159 -5.84 13.17 0.82
CA SER A 159 -4.98 13.70 1.88
C SER A 159 -4.83 12.78 3.09
N GLU A 160 -5.82 11.97 3.40
CA GLU A 160 -5.77 10.99 4.49
C GLU A 160 -4.98 9.75 4.09
N VAL A 161 -5.24 9.21 2.90
CA VAL A 161 -4.60 7.97 2.43
C VAL A 161 -3.13 8.19 2.14
N ILE A 162 -2.75 9.35 1.60
CA ILE A 162 -1.34 9.71 1.38
C ILE A 162 -0.53 9.69 2.69
N LYS A 163 -1.15 9.91 3.84
CA LYS A 163 -0.46 9.89 5.15
C LYS A 163 -0.31 8.49 5.74
N ALA A 164 -0.97 7.48 5.17
CA ALA A 164 -0.88 6.11 5.71
C ALA A 164 0.55 5.58 5.56
N PRO A 165 1.25 5.25 6.66
CA PRO A 165 2.63 4.80 6.58
C PRO A 165 2.71 3.33 6.15
N GLU A 166 3.86 2.94 5.61
CA GLU A 166 4.19 1.53 5.41
C GLU A 166 4.09 0.75 6.72
N GLY A 167 3.71 -0.52 6.62
CA GLY A 167 3.44 -1.37 7.78
C GLY A 167 2.02 -1.22 8.37
N SER A 168 1.24 -0.22 7.93
CA SER A 168 -0.16 -0.06 8.36
C SER A 168 -1.05 -1.16 7.82
N CYS A 169 -2.00 -1.62 8.63
CA CYS A 169 -3.14 -2.40 8.15
C CYS A 169 -4.20 -1.47 7.58
N VAL A 170 -4.71 -1.80 6.41
CA VAL A 170 -5.68 -0.99 5.67
C VAL A 170 -6.83 -1.83 5.14
N VAL A 171 -7.99 -1.17 4.98
CA VAL A 171 -9.09 -1.68 4.17
C VAL A 171 -9.33 -0.68 3.04
N ILE A 172 -9.07 -1.12 1.82
CA ILE A 172 -9.36 -0.35 0.61
C ILE A 172 -10.74 -0.79 0.11
N ARG A 173 -11.67 0.14 0.03
CA ARG A 173 -12.99 -0.08 -0.59
C ARG A 173 -13.17 0.93 -1.70
N GLY A 174 -13.45 0.41 -2.89
CA GLY A 174 -13.54 1.26 -4.07
C GLY A 174 -14.10 0.51 -5.26
N ARG A 175 -13.63 0.90 -6.42
CA ARG A 175 -14.01 0.32 -7.71
C ARG A 175 -12.79 0.16 -8.56
N LEU A 176 -12.76 -0.92 -9.34
CA LEU A 176 -11.80 -1.06 -10.42
C LEU A 176 -12.25 -0.15 -11.57
N VAL A 177 -11.34 0.66 -12.09
CA VAL A 177 -11.66 1.67 -13.10
C VAL A 177 -10.72 1.61 -14.29
N ASP A 178 -11.30 1.64 -15.48
CA ASP A 178 -10.58 2.00 -16.69
C ASP A 178 -10.55 3.51 -16.80
N ILE A 179 -9.41 4.08 -17.19
CA ILE A 179 -9.20 5.51 -17.31
C ILE A 179 -8.97 5.85 -18.78
N ARG A 180 -9.70 6.83 -19.28
CA ARG A 180 -9.43 7.48 -20.57
C ARG A 180 -9.30 8.97 -20.35
N GLY A 181 -8.16 9.53 -20.74
CA GLY A 181 -7.89 10.96 -20.71
C GLY A 181 -7.78 11.53 -22.11
N LYS A 182 -8.25 12.75 -22.29
CA LYS A 182 -8.12 13.52 -23.53
C LYS A 182 -7.75 14.95 -23.20
N SER A 183 -6.74 15.45 -23.90
CA SER A 183 -6.39 16.87 -23.99
C SER A 183 -6.48 17.34 -25.45
N PRO A 184 -6.31 18.63 -25.77
CA PRO A 184 -6.29 19.11 -27.16
C PRO A 184 -5.27 18.40 -28.05
N GLU A 185 -4.15 17.95 -27.47
CA GLU A 185 -3.02 17.40 -28.23
C GLU A 185 -2.78 15.91 -28.00
N LYS A 186 -3.28 15.34 -26.89
CA LYS A 186 -2.89 14.00 -26.43
C LYS A 186 -4.08 13.20 -25.92
N THR A 187 -3.91 11.89 -25.98
CA THR A 187 -4.82 10.92 -25.33
C THR A 187 -4.04 10.09 -24.31
N TYR A 188 -4.74 9.63 -23.28
CA TYR A 188 -4.22 8.74 -22.23
C TYR A 188 -5.20 7.60 -22.01
N SER A 189 -4.70 6.40 -21.80
CA SER A 189 -5.53 5.25 -21.51
C SER A 189 -4.82 4.32 -20.53
N LEU A 190 -5.53 3.89 -19.51
CA LEU A 190 -5.12 2.85 -18.58
C LEU A 190 -6.31 1.91 -18.38
N THR A 191 -6.08 0.60 -18.52
CA THR A 191 -7.08 -0.43 -18.30
C THR A 191 -6.75 -1.17 -17.01
N THR A 192 -7.75 -1.37 -16.16
CA THR A 192 -7.58 -2.14 -14.93
C THR A 192 -7.65 -3.63 -15.22
N SER A 193 -6.81 -4.42 -14.55
CA SER A 193 -6.97 -5.86 -14.53
C SER A 193 -8.05 -6.28 -13.55
N THR A 194 -8.83 -7.29 -13.92
CA THR A 194 -9.78 -7.99 -13.05
C THR A 194 -9.28 -9.38 -12.66
N VAL A 195 -8.06 -9.73 -13.06
CA VAL A 195 -7.41 -11.01 -12.79
C VAL A 195 -6.21 -10.75 -11.88
N ARG A 196 -6.03 -11.61 -10.88
CA ARG A 196 -4.97 -11.42 -9.86
C ARG A 196 -3.61 -12.00 -10.24
N ASN A 197 -3.59 -12.94 -11.14
CA ASN A 197 -2.35 -13.53 -11.63
C ASN A 197 -1.74 -12.72 -12.81
N ASP A 198 -1.78 -11.41 -12.72
CA ASP A 198 -0.99 -10.53 -13.60
C ASP A 198 0.51 -10.73 -13.30
N THR A 199 0.98 -11.93 -13.55
CA THR A 199 2.39 -12.17 -13.75
C THR A 199 2.76 -11.45 -15.03
N TYR A 200 3.29 -10.26 -14.89
CA TYR A 200 3.84 -9.51 -16.00
C TYR A 200 4.98 -10.32 -16.63
N PRO A 201 4.96 -10.48 -17.97
CA PRO A 201 6.09 -11.07 -18.66
C PRO A 201 7.35 -10.20 -18.51
#